data_64fc46e6ed4e6fb9353512be2a5af24f
#
_entry.id   64fc46e6ed4e6fb9353512be2a5af24f
#
_cell.length_a   1.000
_cell.length_b   1.000
_cell.length_c   1.000
_cell.angle_alpha   90.00
_cell.angle_beta   90.00
_cell.angle_gamma   90.00
#
_symmetry.space_group_name_H-M   'P 1'
#
loop_
_entity.id
_entity.type
_entity.pdbx_description
1 polymer ?
#
loop_
_entity_poly.entity_id
_entity_poly.type
_entity_poly.pdbx_seq_one_letter_code
_entity_poly.pdbx_strand_id
1 'polypeptide(L)'
;MNKKILIIEDDSSIAELQKDYLEVADFDVLVCTNGLEGLRALQENDVDLLILDIMLPGLDGLEILRSMKEDKDIPVLLVSAKKEEIDKIKGLSLGADDYITKPFSPGELVARVKAHLQNYERLKHRFSQGVKQGKTLTIRGLKIDKDSHRVFVLGQEVNLAQKEFGLLLYLAQNPNRVFGREELFERVWGLDALGDSATVTVHIARVREKIESNPSNPQYVETVWGAGYRFRVD
;
A
#
# COMPACT_ATOMS: atom_id res chain seq x y z
N MET A 1 -0.25 10.01 -21.55
CA MET A 1 0.72 8.91 -21.49
C MET A 1 0.04 7.77 -20.77
N ASN A 2 0.19 6.54 -21.27
CA ASN A 2 -0.33 5.35 -20.60
C ASN A 2 0.43 5.15 -19.29
N LYS A 3 -0.23 4.50 -18.32
CA LYS A 3 0.41 4.13 -17.06
C LYS A 3 1.38 2.97 -17.27
N LYS A 4 2.58 3.07 -16.69
CA LYS A 4 3.64 2.07 -16.85
C LYS A 4 3.62 1.07 -15.69
N ILE A 5 3.46 -0.20 -16.02
CA ILE A 5 3.46 -1.31 -15.08
C ILE A 5 4.77 -2.08 -15.24
N LEU A 6 5.46 -2.32 -14.14
CA LEU A 6 6.59 -3.25 -14.12
C LEU A 6 6.13 -4.60 -13.56
N ILE A 7 6.44 -5.67 -14.28
CA ILE A 7 6.23 -7.05 -13.84
C ILE A 7 7.59 -7.67 -13.56
N ILE A 8 7.77 -8.26 -12.38
CA ILE A 8 8.94 -9.08 -12.04
C ILE A 8 8.43 -10.50 -11.75
N GLU A 9 8.62 -11.42 -12.71
CA GLU A 9 8.09 -12.78 -12.71
C GLU A 9 9.04 -13.69 -13.47
N ASP A 10 9.52 -14.77 -12.87
CA ASP A 10 10.49 -15.67 -13.49
C ASP A 10 9.86 -16.69 -14.45
N ASP A 11 8.57 -17.02 -14.27
CA ASP A 11 7.84 -17.84 -15.24
C ASP A 11 7.42 -16.97 -16.44
N SER A 12 8.09 -17.20 -17.58
CA SER A 12 7.84 -16.45 -18.81
C SER A 12 6.39 -16.56 -19.31
N SER A 13 5.74 -17.71 -19.12
CA SER A 13 4.36 -17.93 -19.56
C SER A 13 3.39 -17.13 -18.73
N ILE A 14 3.62 -17.03 -17.42
CA ILE A 14 2.82 -16.21 -16.51
C ILE A 14 3.08 -14.72 -16.80
N ALA A 15 4.33 -14.34 -16.98
CA ALA A 15 4.72 -12.97 -17.29
C ALA A 15 4.09 -12.47 -18.61
N GLU A 16 4.15 -13.29 -19.70
CA GLU A 16 3.52 -12.97 -20.97
C GLU A 16 2.00 -12.86 -20.84
N LEU A 17 1.36 -13.80 -20.13
CA LEU A 17 -0.08 -13.74 -19.89
C LEU A 17 -0.49 -12.44 -19.16
N GLN A 18 0.25 -12.07 -18.10
CA GLN A 18 0.00 -10.82 -17.36
C GLN A 18 0.17 -9.60 -18.28
N LYS A 19 1.26 -9.58 -19.06
CA LYS A 19 1.57 -8.51 -20.00
C LYS A 19 0.47 -8.32 -21.02
N ASP A 20 0.06 -9.39 -21.72
CA ASP A 20 -0.94 -9.33 -22.77
C ASP A 20 -2.26 -8.72 -22.26
N TYR A 21 -2.74 -9.17 -21.10
CA TYR A 21 -3.99 -8.65 -20.53
C TYR A 21 -3.87 -7.20 -20.05
N LEU A 22 -2.71 -6.78 -19.57
CA LEU A 22 -2.49 -5.39 -19.17
C LEU A 22 -2.32 -4.47 -20.38
N GLU A 23 -1.66 -4.91 -21.44
CA GLU A 23 -1.55 -4.16 -22.70
C GLU A 23 -2.92 -3.99 -23.39
N VAL A 24 -3.77 -5.04 -23.38
CA VAL A 24 -5.17 -4.94 -23.84
C VAL A 24 -5.98 -3.95 -22.99
N ALA A 25 -5.58 -3.73 -21.75
CA ALA A 25 -6.21 -2.75 -20.85
C ALA A 25 -5.59 -1.33 -20.92
N ASP A 26 -4.80 -1.05 -21.97
CA ASP A 26 -4.14 0.23 -22.30
C ASP A 26 -3.03 0.64 -21.29
N PHE A 27 -2.31 -0.33 -20.72
CA PHE A 27 -1.11 -0.07 -19.93
C PHE A 27 0.16 -0.28 -20.75
N ASP A 28 1.21 0.50 -20.44
CA ASP A 28 2.57 0.23 -20.92
C ASP A 28 3.22 -0.77 -19.97
N VAL A 29 3.67 -1.92 -20.48
CA VAL A 29 4.17 -3.01 -19.62
C VAL A 29 5.63 -3.30 -19.87
N LEU A 30 6.43 -3.29 -18.78
CA LEU A 30 7.81 -3.74 -18.76
C LEU A 30 7.89 -5.05 -17.98
N VAL A 31 8.55 -6.07 -18.53
CA VAL A 31 8.73 -7.38 -17.89
C VAL A 31 10.20 -7.61 -17.60
N CYS A 32 10.49 -8.04 -16.37
CA CYS A 32 11.80 -8.54 -15.94
C CYS A 32 11.61 -9.97 -15.40
N THR A 33 12.52 -10.88 -15.76
CA THR A 33 12.42 -12.29 -15.37
C THR A 33 13.28 -12.66 -14.16
N ASN A 34 13.96 -11.69 -13.58
CA ASN A 34 14.73 -11.89 -12.34
C ASN A 34 14.77 -10.62 -11.49
N GLY A 35 15.03 -10.81 -10.20
CA GLY A 35 14.96 -9.74 -9.21
C GLY A 35 15.97 -8.60 -9.39
N LEU A 36 17.19 -8.91 -9.84
CA LEU A 36 18.25 -7.90 -10.04
C LEU A 36 17.92 -6.99 -11.22
N GLU A 37 17.45 -7.57 -12.32
CA GLU A 37 16.98 -6.81 -13.48
C GLU A 37 15.80 -5.93 -13.11
N GLY A 38 14.83 -6.49 -12.36
CA GLY A 38 13.67 -5.77 -11.86
C GLY A 38 14.04 -4.57 -10.99
N LEU A 39 15.00 -4.72 -10.07
CA LEU A 39 15.51 -3.61 -9.26
C LEU A 39 16.14 -2.49 -10.11
N ARG A 40 16.93 -2.84 -11.10
CA ARG A 40 17.52 -1.86 -12.04
C ARG A 40 16.42 -1.16 -12.83
N ALA A 41 15.47 -1.93 -13.36
CA ALA A 41 14.34 -1.37 -14.10
C ALA A 41 13.51 -0.39 -13.26
N LEU A 42 13.31 -0.69 -11.99
CA LEU A 42 12.65 0.23 -11.03
C LEU A 42 13.43 1.52 -10.84
N GLN A 43 14.75 1.49 -10.83
CA GLN A 43 15.59 2.69 -10.65
C GLN A 43 15.64 3.56 -11.91
N GLU A 44 15.68 2.92 -13.08
CA GLU A 44 15.89 3.58 -14.38
C GLU A 44 14.60 4.07 -15.04
N ASN A 45 13.44 3.59 -14.58
CA ASN A 45 12.15 3.91 -15.18
C ASN A 45 11.18 4.58 -14.21
N ASP A 46 10.33 5.44 -14.75
CA ASP A 46 9.16 5.96 -14.03
C ASP A 46 8.03 4.93 -14.11
N VAL A 47 7.95 4.08 -13.09
CA VAL A 47 6.95 3.02 -12.94
C VAL A 47 5.79 3.55 -12.11
N ASP A 48 4.56 3.31 -12.56
CA ASP A 48 3.33 3.71 -11.84
C ASP A 48 2.80 2.62 -10.90
N LEU A 49 3.10 1.33 -11.17
CA LEU A 49 2.73 0.20 -10.32
C LEU A 49 3.70 -0.97 -10.55
N LEU A 50 4.04 -1.67 -9.49
CA LEU A 50 4.84 -2.89 -9.53
C LEU A 50 3.96 -4.13 -9.28
N ILE A 51 4.09 -5.13 -10.17
CA ILE A 51 3.62 -6.50 -9.93
C ILE A 51 4.86 -7.35 -9.65
N LEU A 52 4.88 -8.04 -8.51
CA LEU A 52 6.09 -8.69 -8.01
C LEU A 52 5.78 -10.11 -7.53
N ASP A 53 6.42 -11.11 -8.15
CA ASP A 53 6.43 -12.45 -7.57
C ASP A 53 7.35 -12.48 -6.33
N ILE A 54 6.89 -13.18 -5.31
CA ILE A 54 7.69 -13.42 -4.11
C ILE A 54 8.77 -14.46 -4.38
N MET A 55 8.45 -15.49 -5.16
CA MET A 55 9.31 -16.67 -5.35
C MET A 55 10.28 -16.51 -6.54
N LEU A 56 11.05 -15.44 -6.56
CA LEU A 56 12.05 -15.24 -7.60
C LEU A 56 13.35 -15.98 -7.30
N PRO A 57 14.05 -16.50 -8.32
CA PRO A 57 15.35 -17.09 -8.14
C PRO A 57 16.42 -16.02 -7.84
N GLY A 58 17.28 -16.30 -6.89
CA GLY A 58 18.39 -15.42 -6.49
C GLY A 58 17.94 -14.35 -5.50
N LEU A 59 17.42 -13.23 -5.97
CA LEU A 59 16.91 -12.15 -5.11
C LEU A 59 15.40 -12.34 -4.90
N ASP A 60 15.00 -12.65 -3.66
CA ASP A 60 13.61 -12.83 -3.24
C ASP A 60 12.79 -11.55 -3.42
N GLY A 61 11.53 -11.67 -3.87
CA GLY A 61 10.62 -10.55 -4.02
C GLY A 61 10.40 -9.75 -2.73
N LEU A 62 10.46 -10.37 -1.56
CA LEU A 62 10.39 -9.67 -0.28
C LEU A 62 11.64 -8.82 0.00
N GLU A 63 12.81 -9.23 -0.50
CA GLU A 63 14.04 -8.44 -0.42
C GLU A 63 13.97 -7.22 -1.34
N ILE A 64 13.42 -7.40 -2.56
CA ILE A 64 13.13 -6.29 -3.48
C ILE A 64 12.20 -5.28 -2.80
N LEU A 65 11.10 -5.76 -2.22
CA LEU A 65 10.12 -4.92 -1.53
C LEU A 65 10.75 -4.15 -0.35
N ARG A 66 11.68 -4.77 0.40
CA ARG A 66 12.43 -4.08 1.46
C ARG A 66 13.32 -2.99 0.93
N SER A 67 13.99 -3.22 -0.20
CA SER A 67 14.92 -2.24 -0.79
C SER A 67 14.21 -1.02 -1.39
N MET A 68 12.92 -1.15 -1.76
CA MET A 68 12.10 -0.06 -2.31
C MET A 68 11.64 0.96 -1.27
N LYS A 69 11.76 0.65 0.03
CA LYS A 69 11.05 1.37 1.12
C LYS A 69 11.31 2.87 1.25
N GLU A 70 12.40 3.38 0.72
CA GLU A 70 12.80 4.77 0.99
C GLU A 70 12.65 5.72 -0.21
N ASP A 71 12.65 5.20 -1.43
CA ASP A 71 12.81 6.05 -2.62
C ASP A 71 11.62 6.09 -3.59
N LYS A 72 10.71 5.11 -3.58
CA LYS A 72 9.59 5.06 -4.54
C LYS A 72 8.24 4.79 -3.88
N ASP A 73 7.40 5.80 -3.92
CA ASP A 73 6.01 5.74 -3.47
C ASP A 73 5.10 5.34 -4.64
N ILE A 74 5.12 4.03 -4.98
CA ILE A 74 4.26 3.41 -6.01
C ILE A 74 3.53 2.21 -5.42
N PRO A 75 2.30 1.91 -5.86
CA PRO A 75 1.59 0.72 -5.41
C PRO A 75 2.31 -0.57 -5.84
N VAL A 76 2.39 -1.52 -4.91
CA VAL A 76 2.99 -2.84 -5.11
C VAL A 76 1.94 -3.93 -4.91
N LEU A 77 1.74 -4.72 -5.96
CA LEU A 77 0.87 -5.88 -5.98
C LEU A 77 1.74 -7.15 -5.96
N LEU A 78 1.72 -7.87 -4.85
CA LEU A 78 2.39 -9.16 -4.77
C LEU A 78 1.58 -10.26 -5.45
N VAL A 79 2.26 -11.11 -6.19
CA VAL A 79 1.67 -12.30 -6.81
C VAL A 79 2.48 -13.50 -6.39
N SER A 80 1.86 -14.58 -5.85
CA SER A 80 2.63 -15.74 -5.42
C SER A 80 1.80 -17.01 -5.37
N ALA A 81 2.47 -18.16 -5.54
CA ALA A 81 1.88 -19.48 -5.30
C ALA A 81 1.72 -19.81 -3.81
N LYS A 82 2.34 -19.04 -2.92
CA LYS A 82 2.24 -19.23 -1.47
C LYS A 82 0.86 -18.86 -0.98
N LYS A 83 0.16 -19.84 -0.40
CA LYS A 83 -1.20 -19.69 0.15
C LYS A 83 -1.21 -19.47 1.66
N GLU A 84 -0.06 -19.56 2.31
CA GLU A 84 0.00 -19.43 3.77
C GLU A 84 -0.25 -17.98 4.19
N GLU A 85 -1.14 -17.81 5.14
CA GLU A 85 -1.51 -16.50 5.69
C GLU A 85 -0.30 -15.73 6.23
N ILE A 86 0.70 -16.46 6.73
CA ILE A 86 1.96 -15.90 7.24
C ILE A 86 2.78 -15.20 6.13
N ASP A 87 2.86 -15.79 4.93
CA ASP A 87 3.61 -15.17 3.82
C ASP A 87 2.88 -13.95 3.26
N LYS A 88 1.55 -14.00 3.21
CA LYS A 88 0.70 -12.86 2.87
C LYS A 88 0.88 -11.71 3.87
N ILE A 89 0.83 -12.02 5.17
CA ILE A 89 1.06 -11.03 6.25
C ILE A 89 2.46 -10.45 6.14
N LYS A 90 3.51 -11.25 5.89
CA LYS A 90 4.88 -10.76 5.70
C LYS A 90 5.00 -9.80 4.52
N GLY A 91 4.47 -10.16 3.35
CA GLY A 91 4.50 -9.30 2.16
C GLY A 91 3.80 -7.96 2.41
N LEU A 92 2.59 -7.99 2.92
CA LEU A 92 1.86 -6.80 3.32
C LEU A 92 2.60 -6.02 4.42
N SER A 93 3.21 -6.70 5.40
CA SER A 93 4.03 -6.06 6.44
C SER A 93 5.30 -5.42 5.90
N LEU A 94 5.78 -5.76 4.74
CA LEU A 94 6.96 -5.15 4.10
C LEU A 94 6.63 -3.96 3.20
N GLY A 95 5.36 -3.65 2.92
CA GLY A 95 4.96 -2.48 2.17
C GLY A 95 4.17 -2.74 0.91
N ALA A 96 3.80 -3.99 0.65
CA ALA A 96 2.87 -4.29 -0.42
C ALA A 96 1.48 -3.70 -0.12
N ASP A 97 0.81 -3.23 -1.15
CA ASP A 97 -0.54 -2.70 -1.07
C ASP A 97 -1.60 -3.79 -1.16
N ASP A 98 -1.30 -4.89 -1.87
CA ASP A 98 -2.21 -6.01 -2.05
C ASP A 98 -1.44 -7.30 -2.38
N TYR A 99 -2.16 -8.42 -2.37
CA TYR A 99 -1.62 -9.75 -2.59
C TYR A 99 -2.60 -10.60 -3.43
N ILE A 100 -2.10 -11.24 -4.47
CA ILE A 100 -2.84 -12.20 -5.31
C ILE A 100 -2.21 -13.59 -5.20
N THR A 101 -3.03 -14.62 -4.97
CA THR A 101 -2.55 -16.01 -4.97
C THR A 101 -2.63 -16.61 -6.36
N LYS A 102 -1.58 -17.29 -6.82
CA LYS A 102 -1.59 -18.14 -8.03
C LYS A 102 -2.35 -19.46 -7.74
N PRO A 103 -3.19 -19.98 -8.66
CA PRO A 103 -3.59 -19.37 -9.92
C PRO A 103 -4.63 -18.26 -9.75
N PHE A 104 -4.54 -17.22 -10.54
CA PHE A 104 -5.49 -16.11 -10.57
C PHE A 104 -6.10 -15.96 -11.97
N SER A 105 -7.24 -15.29 -12.06
CA SER A 105 -7.79 -14.93 -13.36
C SER A 105 -7.12 -13.64 -13.88
N PRO A 106 -6.78 -13.56 -15.18
CA PRO A 106 -6.22 -12.34 -15.74
C PRO A 106 -7.13 -11.11 -15.55
N GLY A 107 -8.45 -11.31 -15.58
CA GLY A 107 -9.42 -10.24 -15.30
C GLY A 107 -9.33 -9.72 -13.86
N GLU A 108 -9.05 -10.58 -12.89
CA GLU A 108 -8.82 -10.18 -11.49
C GLU A 108 -7.55 -9.31 -11.39
N LEU A 109 -6.45 -9.72 -12.03
CA LEU A 109 -5.21 -8.94 -12.04
C LEU A 109 -5.45 -7.54 -12.59
N VAL A 110 -6.08 -7.42 -13.77
CA VAL A 110 -6.37 -6.12 -14.41
C VAL A 110 -7.27 -5.26 -13.52
N ALA A 111 -8.30 -5.85 -12.92
CA ALA A 111 -9.21 -5.12 -12.02
C ALA A 111 -8.48 -4.56 -10.79
N ARG A 112 -7.58 -5.35 -10.16
CA ARG A 112 -6.78 -4.91 -9.02
C ARG A 112 -5.80 -3.80 -9.42
N VAL A 113 -5.08 -3.96 -10.53
CA VAL A 113 -4.17 -2.92 -11.04
C VAL A 113 -4.90 -1.60 -11.27
N LYS A 114 -6.06 -1.63 -11.93
CA LYS A 114 -6.90 -0.43 -12.15
C LYS A 114 -7.34 0.19 -10.83
N ALA A 115 -7.82 -0.61 -9.89
CA ALA A 115 -8.26 -0.13 -8.59
C ALA A 115 -7.13 0.54 -7.80
N HIS A 116 -5.94 -0.08 -7.77
CA HIS A 116 -4.78 0.50 -7.07
C HIS A 116 -4.31 1.81 -7.70
N LEU A 117 -4.19 1.88 -9.02
CA LEU A 117 -3.82 3.11 -9.73
C LEU A 117 -4.83 4.24 -9.52
N GLN A 118 -6.14 3.95 -9.65
CA GLN A 118 -7.19 4.93 -9.42
C GLN A 118 -7.18 5.46 -7.99
N ASN A 119 -7.01 4.58 -7.02
CA ASN A 119 -6.95 4.97 -5.62
C ASN A 119 -5.71 5.82 -5.31
N TYR A 120 -4.57 5.46 -5.90
CA TYR A 120 -3.34 6.21 -5.78
C TYR A 120 -3.51 7.64 -6.33
N GLU A 121 -4.11 7.80 -7.51
CA GLU A 121 -4.41 9.09 -8.09
C GLU A 121 -5.45 9.88 -7.27
N ARG A 122 -6.52 9.22 -6.81
CA ARG A 122 -7.53 9.85 -5.95
C ARG A 122 -6.94 10.40 -4.67
N LEU A 123 -6.03 9.68 -4.06
CA LEU A 123 -5.32 10.15 -2.87
C LEU A 123 -4.46 11.36 -3.23
N LYS A 124 -3.63 11.28 -4.27
CA LYS A 124 -2.85 12.44 -4.76
C LYS A 124 -3.74 13.65 -5.08
N HIS A 125 -4.86 13.48 -5.77
CA HIS A 125 -5.79 14.56 -6.13
C HIS A 125 -6.58 15.12 -4.94
N ARG A 126 -7.04 14.29 -4.00
CA ARG A 126 -7.72 14.77 -2.78
C ARG A 126 -6.81 15.63 -1.93
N PHE A 127 -5.54 15.37 -1.95
CA PHE A 127 -4.54 16.09 -1.21
C PHE A 127 -4.08 17.36 -1.93
N SER A 128 -4.14 17.41 -3.26
CA SER A 128 -3.82 18.62 -4.06
C SER A 128 -4.99 19.61 -4.18
N GLN A 129 -6.25 19.16 -4.04
CA GLN A 129 -7.41 20.05 -4.03
C GLN A 129 -7.82 20.39 -2.59
N GLY A 130 -7.03 21.26 -1.94
CA GLY A 130 -7.26 21.69 -0.56
C GLY A 130 -8.65 22.27 -0.33
N VAL A 131 -9.52 21.53 0.36
CA VAL A 131 -10.62 22.11 1.11
C VAL A 131 -10.00 23.00 2.19
N LYS A 132 -10.37 24.28 2.24
CA LYS A 132 -9.94 25.30 3.20
C LYS A 132 -10.37 24.99 4.65
N GLN A 133 -9.97 23.87 5.20
CA GLN A 133 -10.01 23.59 6.64
C GLN A 133 -8.60 23.16 7.04
N GLY A 134 -7.99 23.90 7.95
CA GLY A 134 -6.67 23.78 8.56
C GLY A 134 -5.73 22.76 7.95
N LYS A 135 -4.70 23.21 7.27
CA LYS A 135 -3.70 22.38 6.57
C LYS A 135 -3.07 21.28 7.44
N THR A 136 -3.14 21.44 8.75
CA THR A 136 -2.43 20.61 9.72
C THR A 136 -3.38 20.18 10.84
N LEU A 137 -3.36 18.87 11.15
CA LEU A 137 -3.96 18.34 12.38
C LEU A 137 -2.84 18.20 13.42
N THR A 138 -3.06 18.77 14.60
CA THR A 138 -2.10 18.61 15.72
C THR A 138 -2.85 18.05 16.92
N ILE A 139 -2.41 16.90 17.39
CA ILE A 139 -3.04 16.15 18.50
C ILE A 139 -1.93 15.59 19.38
N ARG A 140 -1.79 16.10 20.60
CA ARG A 140 -0.82 15.61 21.62
C ARG A 140 0.62 15.40 21.13
N GLY A 141 1.18 16.14 20.29
CA GLY A 141 2.54 15.97 19.77
C GLY A 141 2.62 15.21 18.43
N LEU A 142 1.50 14.63 17.97
CA LEU A 142 1.36 14.15 16.59
C LEU A 142 0.88 15.31 15.73
N LYS A 143 1.63 15.62 14.67
CA LYS A 143 1.29 16.64 13.67
C LYS A 143 1.18 15.98 12.31
N ILE A 144 0.03 16.10 11.66
CA ILE A 144 -0.25 15.56 10.34
C ILE A 144 -0.47 16.73 9.39
N ASP A 145 0.44 16.92 8.45
CA ASP A 145 0.30 17.90 7.37
C ASP A 145 -0.35 17.21 6.16
N LYS A 146 -1.57 17.64 5.86
CA LYS A 146 -2.40 17.02 4.82
C LYS A 146 -1.90 17.35 3.42
N ASP A 147 -1.33 18.53 3.24
CA ASP A 147 -0.95 19.03 1.92
C ASP A 147 0.42 18.48 1.48
N SER A 148 1.34 18.35 2.44
CA SER A 148 2.69 17.84 2.17
C SER A 148 2.85 16.33 2.43
N HIS A 149 1.79 15.63 2.91
CA HIS A 149 1.84 14.22 3.32
C HIS A 149 2.89 13.91 4.37
N ARG A 150 3.21 14.89 5.21
CA ARG A 150 4.23 14.74 6.25
C ARG A 150 3.60 14.52 7.60
N VAL A 151 4.20 13.64 8.37
CA VAL A 151 3.79 13.35 9.74
C VAL A 151 4.97 13.60 10.67
N PHE A 152 4.71 14.26 11.79
CA PHE A 152 5.72 14.53 12.80
C PHE A 152 5.23 14.02 14.15
N VAL A 153 6.10 13.33 14.86
CA VAL A 153 5.89 12.87 16.22
C VAL A 153 6.87 13.61 17.13
N LEU A 154 6.35 14.40 18.08
CA LEU A 154 7.17 15.25 18.95
C LEU A 154 8.18 16.12 18.20
N GLY A 155 7.80 16.57 17.00
CA GLY A 155 8.63 17.43 16.15
C GLY A 155 9.59 16.68 15.23
N GLN A 156 9.74 15.37 15.37
CA GLN A 156 10.54 14.54 14.45
C GLN A 156 9.67 14.02 13.32
N GLU A 157 10.14 14.16 12.09
CA GLU A 157 9.44 13.64 10.93
C GLU A 157 9.52 12.12 10.87
N VAL A 158 8.38 11.48 10.57
CA VAL A 158 8.25 10.04 10.37
C VAL A 158 7.68 9.75 8.98
N ASN A 159 8.32 8.85 8.25
CA ASN A 159 7.88 8.48 6.91
C ASN A 159 6.78 7.41 6.99
N LEU A 160 5.61 7.73 6.46
CA LEU A 160 4.51 6.81 6.28
C LEU A 160 4.34 6.49 4.80
N ALA A 161 4.18 5.20 4.47
CA ALA A 161 3.72 4.82 3.14
C ALA A 161 2.30 5.39 2.88
N GLN A 162 1.93 5.53 1.61
CA GLN A 162 0.69 6.22 1.25
C GLN A 162 -0.56 5.65 1.93
N LYS A 163 -0.69 4.33 2.03
CA LYS A 163 -1.82 3.68 2.71
C LYS A 163 -1.79 3.85 4.22
N GLU A 164 -0.60 3.84 4.81
CA GLU A 164 -0.40 4.14 6.23
C GLU A 164 -0.82 5.58 6.54
N PHE A 165 -0.39 6.52 5.71
CA PHE A 165 -0.78 7.92 5.82
C PHE A 165 -2.30 8.09 5.65
N GLY A 166 -2.90 7.44 4.64
CA GLY A 166 -4.34 7.48 4.39
C GLY A 166 -5.16 6.95 5.57
N LEU A 167 -4.74 5.82 6.17
CA LEU A 167 -5.37 5.26 7.37
C LEU A 167 -5.27 6.20 8.57
N LEU A 168 -4.06 6.70 8.86
CA LEU A 168 -3.83 7.63 9.97
C LEU A 168 -4.65 8.89 9.80
N LEU A 169 -4.63 9.48 8.62
CA LEU A 169 -5.36 10.71 8.33
C LEU A 169 -6.88 10.51 8.45
N TYR A 170 -7.42 9.42 7.90
CA TYR A 170 -8.84 9.13 7.97
C TYR A 170 -9.31 8.95 9.42
N LEU A 171 -8.57 8.19 10.21
CA LEU A 171 -8.86 7.98 11.62
C LEU A 171 -8.74 9.28 12.43
N ALA A 172 -7.68 10.08 12.21
CA ALA A 172 -7.46 11.34 12.91
C ALA A 172 -8.47 12.44 12.55
N GLN A 173 -9.04 12.39 11.36
CA GLN A 173 -10.15 13.28 10.94
C GLN A 173 -11.49 12.91 11.56
N ASN A 174 -11.62 11.69 12.08
CA ASN A 174 -12.83 11.17 12.71
C ASN A 174 -12.53 10.67 14.13
N PRO A 175 -12.04 11.54 15.01
CA PRO A 175 -11.58 11.14 16.33
C PRO A 175 -12.72 10.53 17.16
N ASN A 176 -12.33 9.60 18.04
CA ASN A 176 -13.21 8.89 18.97
C ASN A 176 -14.33 8.05 18.31
N ARG A 177 -14.35 7.94 16.98
CA ARG A 177 -15.25 7.06 16.25
C ARG A 177 -14.54 5.71 15.98
N VAL A 178 -15.27 4.61 16.18
CA VAL A 178 -14.80 3.26 15.87
C VAL A 178 -15.15 2.92 14.43
N PHE A 179 -14.20 2.35 13.71
CA PHE A 179 -14.35 1.90 12.32
C PHE A 179 -13.99 0.43 12.22
N GLY A 180 -14.85 -0.36 11.58
CA GLY A 180 -14.58 -1.75 11.24
C GLY A 180 -13.46 -1.88 10.20
N ARG A 181 -12.85 -3.07 10.11
CA ARG A 181 -11.78 -3.32 9.12
C ARG A 181 -12.28 -3.16 7.69
N GLU A 182 -13.45 -3.68 7.40
CA GLU A 182 -14.10 -3.58 6.10
C GLU A 182 -14.33 -2.12 5.70
N GLU A 183 -14.89 -1.30 6.63
CA GLU A 183 -15.13 0.12 6.39
C GLU A 183 -13.80 0.88 6.14
N LEU A 184 -12.76 0.60 6.92
CA LEU A 184 -11.44 1.21 6.73
C LEU A 184 -10.81 0.77 5.40
N PHE A 185 -10.97 -0.51 5.04
CA PHE A 185 -10.48 -1.01 3.77
C PHE A 185 -11.15 -0.29 2.61
N GLU A 186 -12.47 -0.23 2.56
CA GLU A 186 -13.22 0.49 1.53
C GLU A 186 -12.85 1.97 1.43
N ARG A 187 -12.63 2.64 2.56
CA ARG A 187 -12.30 4.06 2.60
C ARG A 187 -10.89 4.38 2.11
N VAL A 188 -9.93 3.53 2.38
CA VAL A 188 -8.51 3.77 2.09
C VAL A 188 -8.07 3.06 0.81
N TRP A 189 -8.62 1.88 0.51
CA TRP A 189 -8.31 1.14 -0.72
C TRP A 189 -9.35 1.35 -1.82
N GLY A 190 -10.60 1.68 -1.48
CA GLY A 190 -11.71 1.95 -2.38
C GLY A 190 -12.77 0.86 -2.37
N LEU A 191 -13.99 1.23 -2.79
CA LEU A 191 -15.15 0.31 -2.85
C LEU A 191 -14.94 -0.86 -3.81
N ASP A 192 -14.18 -0.64 -4.88
CA ASP A 192 -13.90 -1.64 -5.91
C ASP A 192 -12.59 -2.41 -5.64
N ALA A 193 -11.95 -2.16 -4.48
CA ALA A 193 -10.72 -2.85 -4.13
C ALA A 193 -11.03 -4.33 -3.81
N LEU A 194 -10.58 -5.20 -4.68
CA LEU A 194 -10.64 -6.65 -4.50
C LEU A 194 -9.49 -7.09 -3.57
N GLY A 195 -9.59 -6.81 -2.28
CA GLY A 195 -8.58 -7.14 -1.29
C GLY A 195 -9.18 -7.70 -0.01
N ASP A 196 -8.31 -8.15 0.88
CA ASP A 196 -8.70 -8.69 2.19
C ASP A 196 -8.57 -7.59 3.25
N SER A 197 -9.63 -7.39 4.03
CA SER A 197 -9.63 -6.45 5.16
C SER A 197 -8.56 -6.76 6.22
N ALA A 198 -7.96 -7.95 6.20
CA ALA A 198 -6.78 -8.29 7.00
C ALA A 198 -5.58 -7.35 6.73
N THR A 199 -5.49 -6.82 5.51
CA THR A 199 -4.50 -5.80 5.11
C THR A 199 -4.53 -4.57 6.02
N VAL A 200 -5.72 -4.15 6.48
CA VAL A 200 -5.88 -3.03 7.41
C VAL A 200 -5.13 -3.28 8.72
N THR A 201 -5.22 -4.50 9.27
CA THR A 201 -4.55 -4.85 10.53
C THR A 201 -3.04 -4.68 10.44
N VAL A 202 -2.46 -5.09 9.32
CA VAL A 202 -1.02 -4.97 9.07
C VAL A 202 -0.60 -3.50 8.96
N HIS A 203 -1.36 -2.70 8.21
CA HIS A 203 -1.05 -1.27 8.06
C HIS A 203 -1.26 -0.48 9.36
N ILE A 204 -2.25 -0.84 10.19
CA ILE A 204 -2.41 -0.27 11.53
C ILE A 204 -1.21 -0.60 12.41
N ALA A 205 -0.71 -1.84 12.38
CA ALA A 205 0.48 -2.20 13.15
C ALA A 205 1.68 -1.32 12.77
N ARG A 206 1.90 -1.08 11.48
CA ARG A 206 2.98 -0.22 10.96
C ARG A 206 2.81 1.24 11.30
N VAL A 207 1.58 1.75 11.18
CA VAL A 207 1.30 3.13 11.65
C VAL A 207 1.71 3.26 13.10
N ARG A 208 1.32 2.30 13.95
CA ARG A 208 1.70 2.29 15.37
C ARG A 208 3.20 2.23 15.60
N GLU A 209 3.93 1.37 14.88
CA GLU A 209 5.39 1.26 14.95
C GLU A 209 6.08 2.60 14.70
N LYS A 210 5.46 3.47 13.90
CA LYS A 210 6.04 4.75 13.49
C LYS A 210 5.59 5.93 14.33
N ILE A 211 4.36 5.91 14.87
CA ILE A 211 3.81 7.07 15.58
C ILE A 211 3.65 6.87 17.10
N GLU A 212 3.63 5.63 17.58
CA GLU A 212 3.43 5.33 19.00
C GLU A 212 4.76 5.13 19.72
N SER A 213 4.86 5.61 20.94
CA SER A 213 6.00 5.30 21.81
C SER A 213 6.04 3.83 22.22
N ASN A 214 4.87 3.18 22.30
CA ASN A 214 4.72 1.75 22.53
C ASN A 214 3.58 1.19 21.65
N PRO A 215 3.91 0.52 20.52
CA PRO A 215 2.92 -0.04 19.59
C PRO A 215 1.95 -1.06 20.22
N SER A 216 2.38 -1.76 21.29
CA SER A 216 1.54 -2.73 22.01
C SER A 216 0.57 -2.07 23.00
N ASN A 217 0.84 -0.82 23.39
CA ASN A 217 -0.05 0.00 24.22
C ASN A 217 -0.25 1.38 23.56
N PRO A 218 -0.98 1.43 22.45
CA PRO A 218 -1.08 2.62 21.62
C PRO A 218 -1.87 3.74 22.30
N GLN A 219 -1.41 4.98 22.11
CA GLN A 219 -2.05 6.18 22.64
C GLN A 219 -2.93 6.87 21.59
N TYR A 220 -2.60 6.76 20.31
CA TYR A 220 -3.32 7.39 19.20
C TYR A 220 -4.31 6.44 18.54
N VAL A 221 -3.82 5.30 18.03
CA VAL A 221 -4.65 4.36 17.29
C VAL A 221 -4.91 3.13 18.15
N GLU A 222 -6.05 3.09 18.84
CA GLU A 222 -6.40 1.95 19.69
C GLU A 222 -7.22 0.87 18.95
N THR A 223 -7.15 -0.36 19.45
CA THR A 223 -8.03 -1.46 19.02
C THR A 223 -9.25 -1.51 19.94
N VAL A 224 -10.44 -1.44 19.35
CA VAL A 224 -11.69 -1.73 20.04
C VAL A 224 -12.08 -3.17 19.72
N TRP A 225 -11.83 -4.07 20.65
CA TRP A 225 -12.00 -5.51 20.46
C TRP A 225 -13.41 -5.87 19.95
N GLY A 226 -13.46 -6.65 18.90
CA GLY A 226 -14.71 -7.05 18.24
C GLY A 226 -15.34 -5.99 17.34
N ALA A 227 -14.84 -4.72 17.34
CA ALA A 227 -15.43 -3.63 16.57
C ALA A 227 -14.47 -2.99 15.54
N GLY A 228 -13.15 -2.94 15.81
CA GLY A 228 -12.20 -2.36 14.87
C GLY A 228 -11.19 -1.39 15.52
N TYR A 229 -10.99 -0.23 14.91
CA TYR A 229 -9.97 0.73 15.32
C TYR A 229 -10.56 2.14 15.54
N ARG A 230 -9.94 2.89 16.45
CA ARG A 230 -10.34 4.24 16.82
C ARG A 230 -9.12 5.13 17.03
N PHE A 231 -9.18 6.38 16.60
CA PHE A 231 -8.19 7.39 16.96
C PHE A 231 -8.63 8.13 18.24
N ARG A 232 -7.78 8.14 19.26
CA ARG A 232 -8.03 8.83 20.53
C ARG A 232 -7.42 10.22 20.54
N VAL A 233 -8.16 11.19 21.11
CA VAL A 233 -7.70 12.59 21.27
C VAL A 233 -7.51 13.00 22.73
N ASP A 234 -7.99 12.19 23.65
CA ASP A 234 -7.96 12.40 25.12
C ASP A 234 -6.71 11.80 25.75
#